data_6adf1ef577b1547568a6d2a43a9ecfb7
#
_entry.id   6adf1ef577b1547568a6d2a43a9ecfb7
#
_cell.length_a   1.000
_cell.length_b   1.000
_cell.length_c   1.000
_cell.angle_alpha   90.00
_cell.angle_beta   90.00
_cell.angle_gamma   90.00
#
_symmetry.space_group_name_H-M   'P 1'
#
loop_
_entity.id
_entity.type
_entity.pdbx_description
1 polymer ?
#
loop_
_entity_poly.entity_id
_entity_poly.type
_entity_poly.pdbx_seq_one_letter_code
_entity_poly.pdbx_strand_id
1 'polypeptide(L)'
;FKIVNVDSFHLYGNTGRDKRDVVNVEHIFNNWTPVTFSSSGTVQPADPNLLGAKTAMWADIADMGVTERDNYERLMRQAAVLSEKTWGGTDEDQTYEEYSLKFEKLKAGPGVELASDIPSETSLVLDYDFKNVKSGEDGTVVYDAAGNGYNGTVINADVKEEDGKNWLDLNGDGSLTTGLRSVDYPYTVQFDLKVDKKGDAQLFDGRDGRLSIGSDGKLKINRSYFEQKFDYTIPENKSVNVTIVGTQQVTKLYINGEFKQALTRTTNSETDYNHLLSTFVFPLTTIGNGFDGKIADLKVYDKALSPKTIKLAAEGKAVT
;
A
#
# COMPACT_ATOMS: atom_id res chain seq x y z
N PHE A 1 43.34 12.05 -2.06
CA PHE A 1 42.36 10.99 -1.85
C PHE A 1 41.16 11.25 -2.76
N LYS A 2 40.51 10.17 -3.26
CA LYS A 2 39.26 10.26 -3.95
C LYS A 2 38.09 10.23 -2.95
N ILE A 3 37.05 11.01 -3.20
CA ILE A 3 35.91 11.21 -2.29
C ILE A 3 34.62 10.78 -3.01
N VAL A 4 33.80 10.00 -2.32
CA VAL A 4 32.42 9.72 -2.69
C VAL A 4 31.55 10.21 -1.54
N ASN A 5 30.60 11.07 -1.85
CA ASN A 5 29.67 11.58 -0.84
C ASN A 5 28.64 10.48 -0.48
N VAL A 6 28.60 10.09 0.78
CA VAL A 6 27.65 9.10 1.34
C VAL A 6 26.96 9.72 2.55
N ASP A 7 26.41 10.90 2.36
CA ASP A 7 25.78 11.66 3.44
C ASP A 7 24.58 10.91 4.00
N SER A 8 24.70 10.43 5.23
CA SER A 8 23.65 9.65 5.88
C SER A 8 22.40 10.46 6.25
N PHE A 9 22.48 11.78 6.24
CA PHE A 9 21.31 12.63 6.49
C PHE A 9 20.37 12.70 5.30
N HIS A 10 20.94 12.82 4.09
CA HIS A 10 20.18 13.05 2.87
C HIS A 10 20.00 11.77 2.04
N LEU A 11 20.99 10.88 2.06
CA LEU A 11 21.11 9.78 1.11
C LEU A 11 20.92 8.39 1.73
N TYR A 12 20.44 8.32 2.97
CA TYR A 12 20.29 7.06 3.70
C TYR A 12 18.84 6.81 4.06
N GLY A 13 18.21 5.83 3.42
CA GLY A 13 16.89 5.31 3.75
C GLY A 13 17.00 4.03 4.57
N ASN A 14 16.14 3.87 5.56
CA ASN A 14 16.00 2.63 6.33
C ASN A 14 14.53 2.26 6.39
N THR A 15 14.12 1.40 5.46
CA THR A 15 12.73 0.99 5.30
C THR A 15 12.19 0.35 6.56
N GLY A 16 11.04 0.80 7.03
CA GLY A 16 10.41 0.31 8.26
C GLY A 16 10.78 1.12 9.52
N ARG A 17 11.69 2.09 9.44
CA ARG A 17 12.03 2.95 10.57
C ARG A 17 11.22 4.25 10.54
N ASP A 18 10.74 4.69 11.70
CA ASP A 18 9.79 5.79 11.89
C ASP A 18 10.21 7.13 11.26
N LYS A 19 11.49 7.46 11.25
CA LYS A 19 12.01 8.74 10.74
C LYS A 19 12.84 8.64 9.47
N ARG A 20 13.05 7.43 8.95
CA ARG A 20 13.95 7.18 7.82
C ARG A 20 13.42 6.15 6.84
N ASP A 21 12.11 5.95 6.82
CA ASP A 21 11.46 4.97 5.96
C ASP A 21 11.82 5.20 4.48
N VAL A 22 11.82 6.45 4.04
CA VAL A 22 12.25 6.85 2.69
C VAL A 22 13.07 8.11 2.73
N VAL A 23 13.95 8.27 1.75
CA VAL A 23 14.68 9.51 1.49
C VAL A 23 13.73 10.58 0.97
N ASN A 24 13.89 11.82 1.44
CA ASN A 24 13.14 12.96 0.91
C ASN A 24 13.71 13.40 -0.44
N VAL A 25 13.20 12.79 -1.53
CA VAL A 25 13.68 13.06 -2.89
C VAL A 25 13.44 14.49 -3.34
N GLU A 26 12.37 15.14 -2.87
CA GLU A 26 12.08 16.55 -3.17
C GLU A 26 13.12 17.47 -2.53
N HIS A 27 13.46 17.21 -1.26
CA HIS A 27 14.52 17.96 -0.59
C HIS A 27 15.87 17.79 -1.28
N ILE A 28 16.22 16.56 -1.71
CA ILE A 28 17.45 16.30 -2.46
C ILE A 28 17.44 17.09 -3.76
N PHE A 29 16.34 17.06 -4.50
CA PHE A 29 16.20 17.77 -5.75
C PHE A 29 16.43 19.28 -5.57
N ASN A 30 15.75 19.89 -4.61
CA ASN A 30 15.73 21.32 -4.41
C ASN A 30 16.98 21.87 -3.70
N ASN A 31 17.56 21.12 -2.74
CA ASN A 31 18.49 21.70 -1.75
C ASN A 31 19.82 20.96 -1.64
N TRP A 32 19.96 19.76 -2.23
CA TRP A 32 21.19 18.98 -2.07
C TRP A 32 22.04 18.99 -3.34
N THR A 33 23.34 18.99 -3.15
CA THR A 33 24.34 18.81 -4.22
C THR A 33 25.42 17.85 -3.78
N PRO A 34 26.24 17.27 -4.69
CA PRO A 34 27.32 16.36 -4.34
C PRO A 34 28.37 16.94 -3.36
N VAL A 35 28.46 18.26 -3.26
CA VAL A 35 29.37 18.96 -2.31
C VAL A 35 28.72 19.26 -0.96
N THR A 36 27.44 18.90 -0.77
CA THR A 36 26.71 19.09 0.50
C THR A 36 27.03 17.93 1.46
N PHE A 37 27.59 18.25 2.61
CA PHE A 37 27.87 17.29 3.67
C PHE A 37 27.16 17.73 4.95
N SER A 38 26.56 16.80 5.67
CA SER A 38 25.87 17.04 6.95
C SER A 38 26.83 17.25 8.12
N SER A 39 28.08 16.83 7.99
CA SER A 39 29.16 17.04 8.96
C SER A 39 30.09 18.15 8.49
N SER A 40 30.82 18.75 9.43
CA SER A 40 31.78 19.82 9.16
C SER A 40 32.79 19.40 8.09
N GLY A 41 32.83 20.10 7.00
CA GLY A 41 33.74 19.91 5.88
C GLY A 41 33.08 20.38 4.58
N THR A 42 33.82 21.05 3.73
CA THR A 42 33.35 21.49 2.41
C THR A 42 34.30 20.97 1.35
N VAL A 43 33.73 20.49 0.27
CA VAL A 43 34.43 20.19 -0.97
C VAL A 43 34.06 21.26 -1.96
N GLN A 44 35.02 21.79 -2.69
CA GLN A 44 34.73 22.80 -3.71
C GLN A 44 33.95 22.16 -4.87
N PRO A 45 32.99 22.88 -5.47
CA PRO A 45 32.39 22.45 -6.72
C PRO A 45 33.47 22.15 -7.77
N ALA A 46 33.30 21.08 -8.53
CA ALA A 46 34.25 20.62 -9.55
C ALA A 46 35.65 20.19 -9.02
N ASP A 47 35.77 19.85 -7.73
CA ASP A 47 37.00 19.22 -7.21
C ASP A 47 37.24 17.88 -7.94
N PRO A 48 38.40 17.70 -8.60
CA PRO A 48 38.70 16.47 -9.36
C PRO A 48 38.80 15.21 -8.49
N ASN A 49 38.81 15.35 -7.18
CA ASN A 49 38.80 14.24 -6.25
C ASN A 49 37.38 13.83 -5.84
N LEU A 50 36.36 14.66 -6.05
CA LEU A 50 34.97 14.30 -5.80
C LEU A 50 34.46 13.46 -6.98
N LEU A 51 34.27 12.16 -6.75
CA LEU A 51 33.81 11.22 -7.76
C LEU A 51 32.29 11.18 -7.93
N GLY A 52 31.56 11.83 -7.04
CA GLY A 52 30.10 11.84 -7.00
C GLY A 52 29.53 11.44 -5.65
N ALA A 53 28.37 10.82 -5.65
CA ALA A 53 27.70 10.41 -4.43
C ALA A 53 27.13 8.99 -4.52
N LYS A 54 26.77 8.45 -3.36
CA LYS A 54 26.17 7.12 -3.22
C LYS A 54 25.01 7.19 -2.25
N THR A 55 23.88 6.63 -2.65
CA THR A 55 22.74 6.43 -1.76
C THR A 55 22.76 5.01 -1.19
N ALA A 56 22.15 4.84 -0.04
CA ALA A 56 21.97 3.54 0.60
C ALA A 56 20.53 3.38 1.07
N MET A 57 20.02 2.16 0.95
CA MET A 57 18.74 1.75 1.49
C MET A 57 18.95 0.47 2.29
N TRP A 58 18.44 0.45 3.51
CA TRP A 58 18.55 -0.66 4.44
C TRP A 58 17.16 -1.13 4.86
N ALA A 59 17.01 -2.42 5.06
CA ALA A 59 15.78 -3.05 5.52
C ALA A 59 16.02 -3.97 6.72
N ASP A 60 17.11 -3.73 7.46
CA ASP A 60 17.58 -4.54 8.59
C ASP A 60 16.67 -4.49 9.81
N ILE A 61 15.81 -3.47 9.91
CA ILE A 61 14.82 -3.31 10.97
C ILE A 61 13.38 -3.43 10.46
N ALA A 62 13.20 -3.73 9.18
CA ALA A 62 11.86 -3.94 8.63
C ALA A 62 11.26 -5.24 9.18
N ASP A 63 10.04 -5.16 9.70
CA ASP A 63 9.33 -6.30 10.26
C ASP A 63 8.32 -6.85 9.24
N MET A 64 7.16 -6.20 9.10
CA MET A 64 6.12 -6.61 8.14
C MET A 64 5.80 -5.49 7.15
N GLY A 65 5.25 -5.86 5.99
CA GLY A 65 4.77 -4.90 5.00
C GLY A 65 5.87 -4.16 4.24
N VAL A 66 7.07 -4.71 4.22
CA VAL A 66 8.17 -4.25 3.38
C VAL A 66 8.44 -5.32 2.33
N THR A 67 7.96 -5.09 1.13
CA THR A 67 8.05 -6.04 0.03
C THR A 67 9.24 -5.72 -0.88
N GLU A 68 9.49 -6.64 -1.82
CA GLU A 68 10.47 -6.41 -2.88
C GLU A 68 10.10 -5.17 -3.72
N ARG A 69 8.80 -5.00 -4.03
CA ARG A 69 8.29 -3.81 -4.73
C ARG A 69 8.51 -2.53 -3.93
N ASP A 70 8.23 -2.54 -2.64
CA ASP A 70 8.50 -1.42 -1.75
C ASP A 70 9.96 -0.96 -1.84
N ASN A 71 10.89 -1.91 -1.74
CA ASN A 71 12.32 -1.63 -1.81
C ASN A 71 12.72 -1.13 -3.20
N TYR A 72 12.22 -1.77 -4.26
CA TYR A 72 12.49 -1.37 -5.64
C TYR A 72 12.03 0.06 -5.92
N GLU A 73 10.79 0.40 -5.59
CA GLU A 73 10.20 1.72 -5.83
C GLU A 73 10.93 2.83 -5.06
N ARG A 74 11.30 2.57 -3.81
CA ARG A 74 12.08 3.51 -3.01
C ARG A 74 13.46 3.73 -3.58
N LEU A 75 14.16 2.63 -3.91
CA LEU A 75 15.51 2.69 -4.47
C LEU A 75 15.53 3.43 -5.81
N MET A 76 14.57 3.15 -6.68
CA MET A 76 14.51 3.81 -7.99
C MET A 76 14.32 5.32 -7.88
N ARG A 77 13.48 5.80 -6.96
CA ARG A 77 13.31 7.24 -6.72
C ARG A 77 14.56 7.89 -6.17
N GLN A 78 15.24 7.24 -5.22
CA GLN A 78 16.53 7.70 -4.69
C GLN A 78 17.59 7.74 -5.78
N ALA A 79 17.74 6.67 -6.56
CA ALA A 79 18.74 6.57 -7.61
C ALA A 79 18.51 7.60 -8.72
N ALA A 80 17.25 7.83 -9.10
CA ALA A 80 16.91 8.79 -10.13
C ALA A 80 17.26 10.23 -9.72
N VAL A 81 16.87 10.68 -8.52
CA VAL A 81 17.20 12.02 -8.06
C VAL A 81 18.71 12.19 -7.85
N LEU A 82 19.40 11.15 -7.38
CA LEU A 82 20.83 11.18 -7.23
C LEU A 82 21.53 11.29 -8.59
N SER A 83 21.06 10.56 -9.59
CA SER A 83 21.58 10.65 -10.96
C SER A 83 21.40 12.06 -11.52
N GLU A 84 20.23 12.66 -11.35
CA GLU A 84 19.97 14.04 -11.78
C GLU A 84 20.98 15.02 -11.18
N LYS A 85 21.28 14.87 -9.89
CA LYS A 85 22.20 15.77 -9.18
C LYS A 85 23.67 15.51 -9.47
N THR A 86 24.06 14.33 -9.97
CA THR A 86 25.47 13.94 -10.14
C THR A 86 25.95 13.91 -11.58
N TRP A 87 25.07 13.78 -12.58
CA TRP A 87 25.47 13.59 -13.99
C TRP A 87 25.39 14.81 -14.89
N GLY A 88 24.69 15.82 -14.57
CA GLY A 88 24.58 16.98 -15.45
C GLY A 88 24.17 18.25 -14.72
N GLY A 89 23.87 18.10 -13.49
CA GLY A 89 23.21 19.14 -12.72
C GLY A 89 21.74 19.25 -13.11
N THR A 90 20.95 19.69 -12.16
CA THR A 90 19.55 20.03 -12.39
C THR A 90 19.53 21.30 -13.23
N ASP A 91 18.69 21.34 -14.26
CA ASP A 91 18.37 22.59 -14.96
C ASP A 91 17.85 23.58 -13.91
N GLU A 92 18.47 24.77 -13.84
CA GLU A 92 18.16 25.78 -12.80
C GLU A 92 16.69 26.19 -12.83
N ASP A 93 16.05 26.11 -14.00
CA ASP A 93 14.64 26.45 -14.18
C ASP A 93 13.68 25.26 -13.95
N GLN A 94 14.19 24.05 -13.76
CA GLN A 94 13.35 22.86 -13.57
C GLN A 94 12.80 22.76 -12.16
N THR A 95 11.48 22.69 -12.03
CA THR A 95 10.81 22.44 -10.76
C THR A 95 10.84 20.94 -10.40
N TYR A 96 10.71 20.64 -9.11
CA TYR A 96 10.55 19.23 -8.65
C TYR A 96 9.30 18.58 -9.24
N GLU A 97 8.22 19.32 -9.43
CA GLU A 97 6.99 18.82 -10.05
C GLU A 97 7.23 18.33 -11.47
N GLU A 98 7.91 19.14 -12.30
CA GLU A 98 8.27 18.76 -13.66
C GLU A 98 9.22 17.55 -13.70
N TYR A 99 10.20 17.52 -12.82
CA TYR A 99 11.08 16.34 -12.64
C TYR A 99 10.27 15.10 -12.27
N SER A 100 9.38 15.21 -11.30
CA SER A 100 8.53 14.10 -10.83
C SER A 100 7.65 13.56 -11.95
N LEU A 101 7.04 14.42 -12.77
CA LEU A 101 6.26 14.04 -13.95
C LEU A 101 7.09 13.32 -15.02
N LYS A 102 8.37 13.69 -15.19
CA LYS A 102 9.29 12.94 -16.08
C LYS A 102 9.60 11.56 -15.48
N PHE A 103 9.89 11.49 -14.18
CA PHE A 103 10.18 10.23 -13.50
C PHE A 103 9.00 9.25 -13.58
N GLU A 104 7.76 9.69 -13.39
CA GLU A 104 6.56 8.84 -13.47
C GLU A 104 6.35 8.20 -14.87
N LYS A 105 7.00 8.74 -15.90
CA LYS A 105 6.98 8.16 -17.26
C LYS A 105 8.04 7.07 -17.46
N LEU A 106 9.01 6.97 -16.56
CA LEU A 106 10.00 5.90 -16.60
C LEU A 106 9.32 4.60 -16.18
N LYS A 107 9.52 3.57 -16.98
CA LYS A 107 9.06 2.21 -16.66
C LYS A 107 10.18 1.44 -15.97
N ALA A 108 9.83 0.33 -15.37
CA ALA A 108 10.81 -0.64 -14.90
C ALA A 108 11.81 -1.00 -16.03
N GLY A 109 13.06 -1.21 -15.65
CA GLY A 109 14.08 -1.62 -16.60
C GLY A 109 13.73 -2.97 -17.25
N PRO A 110 14.32 -3.27 -18.43
CA PRO A 110 14.10 -4.56 -19.07
C PRO A 110 14.49 -5.72 -18.14
N GLY A 111 13.63 -6.74 -18.06
CA GLY A 111 13.86 -7.93 -17.25
C GLY A 111 13.65 -7.74 -15.73
N VAL A 112 13.04 -6.64 -15.32
CA VAL A 112 12.60 -6.49 -13.93
C VAL A 112 11.25 -7.19 -13.76
N GLU A 113 11.28 -8.31 -13.06
CA GLU A 113 10.10 -9.07 -12.62
C GLU A 113 10.10 -9.05 -11.09
N LEU A 114 9.03 -8.53 -10.49
CA LEU A 114 8.91 -8.48 -9.04
C LEU A 114 8.06 -9.66 -8.55
N ALA A 115 8.48 -10.30 -7.48
CA ALA A 115 7.78 -11.45 -6.88
C ALA A 115 6.37 -11.13 -6.36
N SER A 116 5.99 -9.85 -6.35
CA SER A 116 4.66 -9.37 -5.99
C SER A 116 3.63 -9.46 -7.12
N ASP A 117 4.05 -9.80 -8.33
CA ASP A 117 3.13 -9.92 -9.45
C ASP A 117 2.23 -11.15 -9.25
N ILE A 118 0.93 -10.94 -9.26
CA ILE A 118 -0.07 -11.99 -9.06
C ILE A 118 -0.56 -12.42 -10.44
N PRO A 119 -0.39 -13.69 -10.84
CA PRO A 119 -0.92 -14.17 -12.11
C PRO A 119 -2.43 -13.98 -12.21
N SER A 120 -2.87 -13.26 -13.24
CA SER A 120 -4.28 -12.98 -13.50
C SER A 120 -4.52 -12.73 -14.99
N GLU A 121 -5.65 -13.17 -15.53
CA GLU A 121 -6.01 -12.92 -16.93
C GLU A 121 -6.44 -11.47 -17.17
N THR A 122 -6.95 -10.82 -16.13
CA THR A 122 -7.43 -9.44 -16.16
C THR A 122 -6.93 -8.69 -14.93
N SER A 123 -7.20 -7.39 -14.86
CA SER A 123 -6.90 -6.62 -13.65
C SER A 123 -7.76 -6.98 -12.43
N LEU A 124 -8.83 -7.74 -12.59
CA LEU A 124 -9.60 -8.32 -11.48
C LEU A 124 -8.93 -9.63 -11.07
N VAL A 125 -8.17 -9.57 -10.00
CA VAL A 125 -7.36 -10.69 -9.51
C VAL A 125 -8.19 -11.69 -8.71
N LEU A 126 -9.13 -11.19 -7.90
CA LEU A 126 -9.98 -11.99 -7.02
C LEU A 126 -11.39 -11.42 -6.99
N ASP A 127 -12.39 -12.31 -7.01
CA ASP A 127 -13.81 -11.97 -6.81
C ASP A 127 -14.49 -13.03 -5.93
N TYR A 128 -14.75 -12.68 -4.68
CA TYR A 128 -15.60 -13.51 -3.80
C TYR A 128 -16.99 -12.88 -3.70
N ASP A 129 -17.88 -13.33 -4.58
CA ASP A 129 -19.30 -12.94 -4.57
C ASP A 129 -20.16 -13.81 -3.62
N PHE A 130 -19.53 -14.85 -3.01
CA PHE A 130 -20.13 -15.82 -2.09
C PHE A 130 -21.36 -16.58 -2.62
N LYS A 131 -21.60 -16.56 -3.96
CA LYS A 131 -22.69 -17.33 -4.58
C LYS A 131 -22.33 -18.78 -4.78
N ASN A 132 -21.06 -19.02 -5.11
CA ASN A 132 -20.56 -20.37 -5.37
C ASN A 132 -19.72 -20.84 -4.21
N VAL A 133 -20.36 -21.56 -3.28
CA VAL A 133 -19.73 -22.12 -2.09
C VAL A 133 -20.00 -23.63 -2.02
N LYS A 134 -19.05 -24.38 -1.50
CA LYS A 134 -19.16 -25.83 -1.32
C LYS A 134 -18.69 -26.23 0.05
N SER A 135 -19.60 -26.79 0.87
CA SER A 135 -19.24 -27.36 2.18
C SER A 135 -18.45 -28.68 2.02
N GLY A 136 -17.41 -28.83 2.83
CA GLY A 136 -16.55 -30.01 2.90
C GLY A 136 -16.16 -30.32 4.35
N GLU A 137 -15.40 -31.39 4.55
CA GLU A 137 -14.96 -31.82 5.90
C GLU A 137 -14.02 -30.77 6.54
N ASP A 138 -13.19 -30.12 5.75
CA ASP A 138 -12.20 -29.12 6.21
C ASP A 138 -12.71 -27.67 6.17
N GLY A 139 -14.00 -27.45 6.02
CA GLY A 139 -14.62 -26.14 5.93
C GLY A 139 -15.41 -25.92 4.64
N THR A 140 -15.92 -24.69 4.46
CA THR A 140 -16.67 -24.30 3.27
C THR A 140 -15.74 -23.60 2.28
N VAL A 141 -15.61 -24.16 1.08
CA VAL A 141 -14.83 -23.54 -0.01
C VAL A 141 -15.66 -22.46 -0.67
N VAL A 142 -15.08 -21.26 -0.80
CA VAL A 142 -15.58 -20.14 -1.60
C VAL A 142 -14.77 -20.10 -2.90
N TYR A 143 -15.46 -20.17 -4.04
CA TYR A 143 -14.81 -20.14 -5.34
C TYR A 143 -14.56 -18.70 -5.79
N ASP A 144 -13.40 -18.50 -6.40
CA ASP A 144 -13.03 -17.25 -7.04
C ASP A 144 -13.79 -17.06 -8.35
N ALA A 145 -14.74 -16.12 -8.36
CA ALA A 145 -15.55 -15.81 -9.54
C ALA A 145 -14.77 -15.04 -10.62
N ALA A 146 -13.58 -14.50 -10.33
CA ALA A 146 -12.69 -13.92 -11.32
C ALA A 146 -12.06 -15.00 -12.24
N GLY A 147 -12.09 -16.28 -11.81
CA GLY A 147 -11.62 -17.40 -12.61
C GLY A 147 -10.11 -17.67 -12.51
N ASN A 148 -9.39 -16.95 -11.66
CA ASN A 148 -7.93 -17.12 -11.49
C ASN A 148 -7.55 -18.29 -10.53
N GLY A 149 -8.57 -18.90 -9.89
CA GLY A 149 -8.39 -20.09 -9.03
C GLY A 149 -7.94 -19.78 -7.61
N TYR A 150 -8.00 -18.55 -7.17
CA TYR A 150 -7.67 -18.14 -5.80
C TYR A 150 -8.83 -18.44 -4.83
N ASN A 151 -9.27 -19.69 -4.79
CA ASN A 151 -10.37 -20.11 -3.92
C ASN A 151 -10.00 -19.95 -2.44
N GLY A 152 -11.00 -19.67 -1.61
CA GLY A 152 -10.84 -19.51 -0.18
C GLY A 152 -11.52 -20.63 0.62
N THR A 153 -11.15 -20.75 1.89
CA THR A 153 -11.74 -21.70 2.85
C THR A 153 -12.28 -20.94 4.05
N VAL A 154 -13.57 -21.11 4.30
CA VAL A 154 -14.30 -20.52 5.44
C VAL A 154 -14.28 -21.50 6.60
N ILE A 155 -13.96 -21.01 7.80
CA ILE A 155 -13.92 -21.75 9.05
C ILE A 155 -14.75 -20.99 10.09
N ASN A 156 -15.63 -21.70 10.81
CA ASN A 156 -16.49 -21.16 11.87
C ASN A 156 -17.34 -19.96 11.44
N ALA A 157 -17.70 -19.89 10.18
CA ALA A 157 -18.54 -18.82 9.63
C ALA A 157 -19.53 -19.39 8.62
N ASP A 158 -20.60 -18.65 8.37
CA ASP A 158 -21.66 -19.05 7.45
C ASP A 158 -21.77 -18.07 6.29
N VAL A 159 -22.13 -18.58 5.12
CA VAL A 159 -22.59 -17.75 4.01
C VAL A 159 -24.13 -17.72 4.03
N LYS A 160 -24.69 -16.50 4.17
CA LYS A 160 -26.15 -16.27 4.26
C LYS A 160 -26.59 -15.24 3.24
N GLU A 161 -27.75 -15.46 2.63
CA GLU A 161 -28.39 -14.46 1.77
C GLU A 161 -29.22 -13.50 2.62
N GLU A 162 -28.95 -12.19 2.48
CA GLU A 162 -29.73 -11.11 3.06
C GLU A 162 -29.93 -10.03 1.98
N ASP A 163 -31.17 -9.61 1.75
CA ASP A 163 -31.55 -8.56 0.79
C ASP A 163 -31.00 -8.81 -0.64
N GLY A 164 -31.00 -10.06 -1.09
CA GLY A 164 -30.52 -10.47 -2.42
C GLY A 164 -29.00 -10.47 -2.60
N LYS A 165 -28.25 -10.39 -1.51
CA LYS A 165 -26.78 -10.42 -1.46
C LYS A 165 -26.31 -11.56 -0.56
N ASN A 166 -25.23 -12.24 -0.96
CA ASN A 166 -24.60 -13.27 -0.13
C ASN A 166 -23.54 -12.63 0.78
N TRP A 167 -23.69 -12.86 2.06
CA TRP A 167 -22.80 -12.34 3.10
C TRP A 167 -22.04 -13.48 3.76
N LEU A 168 -20.76 -13.33 3.92
CA LEU A 168 -19.96 -14.10 4.85
C LEU A 168 -20.16 -13.52 6.25
N ASP A 169 -20.87 -14.26 7.10
CA ASP A 169 -21.18 -13.92 8.49
C ASP A 169 -20.11 -14.48 9.41
N LEU A 170 -19.28 -13.62 9.97
CA LEU A 170 -18.06 -14.00 10.72
C LEU A 170 -18.32 -14.21 12.21
N ASN A 171 -19.42 -13.70 12.77
CA ASN A 171 -19.89 -13.94 14.14
C ASN A 171 -18.84 -13.80 15.27
N GLY A 172 -17.76 -13.07 15.06
CA GLY A 172 -16.71 -12.84 16.05
C GLY A 172 -15.60 -13.90 16.12
N ASP A 173 -15.84 -15.13 15.69
CA ASP A 173 -14.87 -16.24 15.72
C ASP A 173 -14.66 -16.91 14.35
N GLY A 174 -15.41 -16.50 13.35
CA GLY A 174 -15.28 -16.97 11.98
C GLY A 174 -14.12 -16.34 11.23
N SER A 175 -13.63 -17.05 10.23
CA SER A 175 -12.60 -16.57 9.34
C SER A 175 -12.71 -17.15 7.92
N LEU A 176 -12.11 -16.44 6.96
CA LEU A 176 -11.89 -16.91 5.60
C LEU A 176 -10.39 -16.83 5.30
N THR A 177 -9.76 -17.95 5.04
CA THR A 177 -8.41 -18.00 4.47
C THR A 177 -8.53 -17.92 2.95
N THR A 178 -7.88 -16.96 2.33
CA THR A 178 -7.94 -16.78 0.87
C THR A 178 -6.84 -17.58 0.16
N GLY A 179 -6.93 -17.68 -1.18
CA GLY A 179 -5.88 -18.23 -2.02
C GLY A 179 -4.72 -17.27 -2.27
N LEU A 180 -4.78 -16.03 -1.72
CA LEU A 180 -3.76 -14.99 -1.89
C LEU A 180 -3.11 -14.65 -0.55
N ARG A 181 -1.83 -14.26 -0.60
CA ARG A 181 -1.11 -13.76 0.58
C ARG A 181 -1.37 -12.27 0.80
N SER A 182 -1.21 -11.49 -0.23
CA SER A 182 -1.34 -10.02 -0.23
C SER A 182 -1.45 -9.52 -1.66
N VAL A 183 -1.88 -8.28 -1.83
CA VAL A 183 -1.71 -7.55 -3.08
C VAL A 183 -0.87 -6.31 -2.84
N ASP A 184 0.16 -6.14 -3.67
CA ASP A 184 1.06 -5.00 -3.62
C ASP A 184 0.52 -3.83 -4.47
N TYR A 185 0.96 -2.63 -4.18
CA TYR A 185 0.49 -1.46 -4.93
C TYR A 185 1.15 -1.36 -6.33
N PRO A 186 0.40 -0.78 -7.33
CA PRO A 186 -0.93 -0.18 -7.20
C PRO A 186 -2.03 -1.22 -7.12
N TYR A 187 -2.99 -1.05 -6.21
CA TYR A 187 -4.13 -1.95 -6.08
C TYR A 187 -5.43 -1.20 -5.79
N THR A 188 -6.54 -1.91 -5.95
CA THR A 188 -7.84 -1.56 -5.39
C THR A 188 -8.46 -2.78 -4.73
N VAL A 189 -8.85 -2.66 -3.48
CA VAL A 189 -9.64 -3.67 -2.77
C VAL A 189 -10.98 -3.07 -2.41
N GLN A 190 -12.04 -3.72 -2.85
CA GLN A 190 -13.43 -3.30 -2.63
C GLN A 190 -14.21 -4.43 -1.98
N PHE A 191 -15.02 -4.11 -0.98
CA PHE A 191 -15.89 -5.06 -0.29
C PHE A 191 -17.05 -4.33 0.38
N ASP A 192 -18.16 -5.04 0.58
CA ASP A 192 -19.22 -4.55 1.43
C ASP A 192 -18.99 -5.02 2.86
N LEU A 193 -19.19 -4.11 3.80
CA LEU A 193 -18.95 -4.31 5.22
C LEU A 193 -20.19 -3.96 6.03
N LYS A 194 -20.59 -4.85 6.93
CA LYS A 194 -21.61 -4.61 7.95
C LYS A 194 -21.03 -4.96 9.31
N VAL A 195 -20.94 -3.99 10.19
CA VAL A 195 -20.48 -4.16 11.57
C VAL A 195 -21.71 -4.42 12.43
N ASP A 196 -21.84 -5.62 13.00
CA ASP A 196 -22.95 -5.95 13.87
C ASP A 196 -22.67 -5.47 15.29
N LYS A 197 -21.40 -5.58 15.73
CA LYS A 197 -20.95 -5.06 17.02
C LYS A 197 -19.56 -4.45 16.92
N LYS A 198 -19.42 -3.22 17.43
CA LYS A 198 -18.12 -2.55 17.52
C LYS A 198 -17.19 -3.25 18.51
N GLY A 199 -15.95 -3.39 18.11
CA GLY A 199 -14.87 -3.96 18.89
C GLY A 199 -13.55 -3.78 18.14
N ASP A 200 -12.44 -3.99 18.82
CA ASP A 200 -11.14 -4.08 18.16
C ASP A 200 -11.04 -5.45 17.47
N ALA A 201 -10.92 -5.45 16.14
CA ALA A 201 -10.90 -6.68 15.34
C ALA A 201 -10.00 -6.53 14.10
N GLN A 202 -9.53 -7.67 13.59
CA GLN A 202 -8.77 -7.73 12.35
C GLN A 202 -9.72 -8.09 11.20
N LEU A 203 -9.91 -7.15 10.27
CA LEU A 203 -10.71 -7.40 9.08
C LEU A 203 -9.94 -8.20 8.03
N PHE A 204 -8.70 -7.79 7.78
CA PHE A 204 -7.77 -8.48 6.88
C PHE A 204 -6.42 -8.57 7.57
N ASP A 205 -5.83 -9.75 7.55
CA ASP A 205 -4.54 -10.01 8.20
C ASP A 205 -3.61 -10.82 7.31
N GLY A 206 -2.33 -10.60 7.48
CA GLY A 206 -1.28 -11.31 6.77
C GLY A 206 0.09 -10.89 7.25
N ARG A 207 1.11 -11.54 6.72
CA ARG A 207 2.51 -11.25 7.04
C ARG A 207 2.90 -9.82 6.67
N ASP A 208 2.33 -9.28 5.59
CA ASP A 208 2.80 -8.03 4.98
C ASP A 208 2.07 -6.80 5.51
N GLY A 209 1.02 -7.00 6.30
CA GLY A 209 0.26 -5.91 6.90
C GLY A 209 -1.03 -6.39 7.55
N ARG A 210 -1.79 -5.42 8.06
CA ARG A 210 -3.08 -5.66 8.70
C ARG A 210 -4.03 -4.49 8.45
N LEU A 211 -5.26 -4.78 8.06
CA LEU A 211 -6.38 -3.85 8.13
C LEU A 211 -7.26 -4.25 9.31
N SER A 212 -7.41 -3.39 10.28
CA SER A 212 -8.24 -3.60 11.46
C SER A 212 -9.33 -2.55 11.60
N ILE A 213 -10.33 -2.83 12.42
CA ILE A 213 -11.32 -1.87 12.87
C ILE A 213 -11.20 -1.70 14.38
N GLY A 214 -11.21 -0.46 14.85
CA GLY A 214 -11.16 -0.15 16.27
C GLY A 214 -12.56 -0.14 16.91
N SER A 215 -12.61 -0.17 18.23
CA SER A 215 -13.84 0.01 19.02
C SER A 215 -14.53 1.35 18.76
N ASP A 216 -13.83 2.34 18.20
CA ASP A 216 -14.37 3.60 17.69
C ASP A 216 -15.01 3.47 16.29
N GLY A 217 -14.99 2.27 15.69
CA GLY A 217 -15.51 1.99 14.36
C GLY A 217 -14.64 2.54 13.22
N LYS A 218 -13.41 2.93 13.48
CA LYS A 218 -12.51 3.47 12.46
C LYS A 218 -11.55 2.41 11.94
N LEU A 219 -11.32 2.44 10.64
CA LEU A 219 -10.35 1.55 9.98
C LEU A 219 -8.92 2.01 10.26
N LYS A 220 -8.05 1.04 10.51
CA LYS A 220 -6.62 1.24 10.76
C LYS A 220 -5.80 0.34 9.86
N ILE A 221 -4.72 0.86 9.32
CA ILE A 221 -3.71 0.06 8.63
C ILE A 221 -2.46 -0.06 9.50
N ASN A 222 -1.91 -1.26 9.58
CA ASN A 222 -0.64 -1.53 10.24
C ASN A 222 0.34 -2.13 9.23
N ARG A 223 1.54 -1.58 9.24
CA ARG A 223 2.65 -2.02 8.41
C ARG A 223 3.95 -1.81 9.20
N SER A 224 4.77 -2.85 9.35
CA SER A 224 5.97 -2.76 10.18
C SER A 224 5.66 -2.17 11.56
N TYR A 225 6.30 -1.09 11.95
CA TYR A 225 6.08 -0.38 13.22
C TYR A 225 5.03 0.74 13.12
N PHE A 226 4.35 0.86 11.99
CA PHE A 226 3.45 1.99 11.73
C PHE A 226 1.99 1.58 11.81
N GLU A 227 1.22 2.36 12.55
CA GLU A 227 -0.23 2.35 12.51
C GLU A 227 -0.71 3.72 12.01
N GLN A 228 -1.59 3.70 11.02
CA GLN A 228 -2.30 4.88 10.56
C GLN A 228 -3.80 4.61 10.56
N LYS A 229 -4.59 5.62 10.94
CA LYS A 229 -6.03 5.51 11.10
C LYS A 229 -6.76 6.47 10.18
N PHE A 230 -7.82 5.97 9.54
CA PHE A 230 -8.78 6.80 8.81
C PHE A 230 -9.75 7.46 9.80
N ASP A 231 -10.19 8.68 9.49
CA ASP A 231 -11.10 9.42 10.37
C ASP A 231 -12.57 9.04 10.22
N TYR A 232 -12.93 8.33 9.15
CA TYR A 232 -14.29 7.89 8.93
C TYR A 232 -14.70 6.77 9.91
N THR A 233 -15.83 6.95 10.58
CA THR A 233 -16.41 5.92 11.45
C THR A 233 -17.42 5.08 10.69
N ILE A 234 -17.19 3.78 10.59
CA ILE A 234 -18.13 2.81 10.01
C ILE A 234 -19.36 2.71 10.94
N PRO A 235 -20.58 2.89 10.42
CA PRO A 235 -21.79 2.77 11.23
C PRO A 235 -22.09 1.32 11.60
N GLU A 236 -22.61 1.07 12.81
CA GLU A 236 -23.13 -0.24 13.19
C GLU A 236 -24.44 -0.55 12.50
N ASN A 237 -24.69 -1.83 12.24
CA ASN A 237 -25.95 -2.38 11.68
C ASN A 237 -26.35 -1.77 10.33
N LYS A 238 -25.40 -1.17 9.61
CA LYS A 238 -25.60 -0.64 8.26
C LYS A 238 -24.50 -1.16 7.34
N SER A 239 -24.93 -1.63 6.18
CA SER A 239 -23.99 -2.00 5.12
C SER A 239 -23.37 -0.73 4.52
N VAL A 240 -22.07 -0.75 4.30
CA VAL A 240 -21.33 0.25 3.53
C VAL A 240 -20.40 -0.45 2.56
N ASN A 241 -20.28 0.09 1.34
CA ASN A 241 -19.23 -0.33 0.42
C ASN A 241 -17.94 0.39 0.80
N VAL A 242 -16.90 -0.39 1.10
CA VAL A 242 -15.56 0.09 1.43
C VAL A 242 -14.66 -0.16 0.23
N THR A 243 -13.96 0.87 -0.23
CA THR A 243 -12.92 0.72 -1.24
C THR A 243 -11.62 1.33 -0.75
N ILE A 244 -10.55 0.54 -0.75
CA ILE A 244 -9.20 0.97 -0.41
C ILE A 244 -8.34 0.93 -1.66
N VAL A 245 -7.72 2.05 -1.98
CA VAL A 245 -6.81 2.19 -3.12
C VAL A 245 -5.41 2.46 -2.61
N GLY A 246 -4.50 1.54 -2.85
CA GLY A 246 -3.07 1.72 -2.55
C GLY A 246 -2.31 2.20 -3.78
N THR A 247 -1.41 3.15 -3.56
CA THR A 247 -0.46 3.63 -4.55
C THR A 247 0.94 3.68 -3.93
N GLN A 248 1.96 3.97 -4.72
CA GLN A 248 3.34 4.10 -4.25
C GLN A 248 3.55 5.13 -3.13
N GLN A 249 2.61 6.06 -2.93
CA GLN A 249 2.78 7.16 -1.99
C GLN A 249 1.68 7.27 -0.94
N VAL A 250 0.47 6.83 -1.26
CA VAL A 250 -0.70 7.05 -0.40
C VAL A 250 -1.66 5.86 -0.44
N THR A 251 -2.37 5.67 0.65
CA THR A 251 -3.53 4.79 0.75
C THR A 251 -4.78 5.63 0.89
N LYS A 252 -5.78 5.41 0.02
CA LYS A 252 -7.03 6.18 -0.05
C LYS A 252 -8.21 5.34 0.37
N LEU A 253 -9.14 5.95 1.11
CA LEU A 253 -10.41 5.36 1.51
C LEU A 253 -11.57 6.01 0.75
N TYR A 254 -12.45 5.16 0.20
CA TYR A 254 -13.74 5.54 -0.36
C TYR A 254 -14.83 4.76 0.38
N ILE A 255 -15.96 5.41 0.62
CA ILE A 255 -17.16 4.81 1.21
C ILE A 255 -18.34 5.06 0.29
N ASN A 256 -19.03 4.00 -0.10
CA ASN A 256 -20.16 4.05 -1.05
C ASN A 256 -19.79 4.79 -2.36
N GLY A 257 -18.57 4.54 -2.84
CA GLY A 257 -18.03 5.16 -4.05
C GLY A 257 -17.56 6.61 -3.90
N GLU A 258 -17.67 7.21 -2.71
CA GLU A 258 -17.24 8.58 -2.44
C GLU A 258 -15.89 8.62 -1.72
N PHE A 259 -14.99 9.46 -2.19
CA PHE A 259 -13.69 9.72 -1.53
C PHE A 259 -13.91 10.28 -0.12
N LYS A 260 -13.25 9.69 0.87
CA LYS A 260 -13.28 10.17 2.27
C LYS A 260 -11.95 10.73 2.71
N GLN A 261 -10.85 10.02 2.47
CA GLN A 261 -9.54 10.43 2.97
C GLN A 261 -8.41 9.77 2.18
N ALA A 262 -7.29 10.48 2.08
CA ALA A 262 -5.99 9.89 1.77
C ALA A 262 -5.12 9.96 3.03
N LEU A 263 -4.49 8.85 3.39
CA LEU A 263 -3.41 8.86 4.36
C LEU A 263 -2.20 9.47 3.66
N THR A 264 -1.74 10.60 4.19
CA THR A 264 -0.61 11.34 3.66
C THR A 264 0.64 11.08 4.50
N ARG A 265 1.79 11.45 3.98
CA ARG A 265 3.05 11.42 4.73
C ARG A 265 2.88 12.13 6.05
N THR A 266 3.35 11.52 7.11
CA THR A 266 3.56 12.23 8.37
C THR A 266 4.98 12.76 8.36
N THR A 267 5.15 14.07 8.16
CA THR A 267 6.40 14.77 8.41
C THR A 267 6.26 15.50 9.74
N ASN A 268 7.21 15.31 10.64
CA ASN A 268 7.18 16.02 11.92
C ASN A 268 7.74 17.45 11.84
N SER A 269 8.43 17.81 10.76
CA SER A 269 8.93 19.16 10.50
C SER A 269 9.36 19.35 9.03
N GLU A 270 9.45 20.58 8.58
CA GLU A 270 10.02 20.95 7.28
C GLU A 270 11.51 20.59 7.14
N THR A 271 12.17 20.29 8.26
CA THR A 271 13.58 19.88 8.33
C THR A 271 13.78 18.38 8.31
N ASP A 272 12.72 17.57 8.29
CA ASP A 272 12.82 16.12 8.19
C ASP A 272 13.22 15.73 6.76
N TYR A 273 14.47 15.33 6.61
CA TYR A 273 15.03 14.86 5.34
C TYR A 273 14.50 13.51 4.89
N ASN A 274 13.82 12.81 5.76
CA ASN A 274 13.25 11.50 5.53
C ASN A 274 11.75 11.51 5.86
N HIS A 275 10.98 10.73 5.11
CA HIS A 275 9.54 10.67 5.25
C HIS A 275 9.07 9.26 5.53
N LEU A 276 7.97 9.18 6.24
CA LEU A 276 7.17 7.98 6.33
C LEU A 276 6.16 7.95 5.18
N LEU A 277 6.21 6.92 4.35
CA LEU A 277 5.20 6.72 3.31
C LEU A 277 3.93 6.12 3.91
N SER A 278 2.80 6.59 3.43
CA SER A 278 1.48 6.04 3.75
C SER A 278 1.07 4.96 2.74
N THR A 279 2.05 4.18 2.27
CA THR A 279 1.84 3.00 1.45
C THR A 279 1.48 1.82 2.33
N PHE A 280 0.69 0.91 1.78
CA PHE A 280 0.22 -0.26 2.51
C PHE A 280 0.07 -1.42 1.52
N VAL A 281 0.83 -2.49 1.74
CA VAL A 281 0.61 -3.76 1.06
C VAL A 281 -0.64 -4.38 1.68
N PHE A 282 -1.67 -4.59 0.86
CA PHE A 282 -2.95 -5.05 1.38
C PHE A 282 -2.89 -6.54 1.72
N PRO A 283 -3.10 -6.92 3.00
CA PRO A 283 -3.04 -8.31 3.44
C PRO A 283 -4.29 -9.05 2.99
N LEU A 284 -4.11 -10.27 2.51
CA LEU A 284 -5.21 -11.10 2.02
C LEU A 284 -5.17 -12.53 2.58
N THR A 285 -4.19 -12.88 3.42
CA THR A 285 -4.06 -14.26 3.91
C THR A 285 -5.30 -14.71 4.67
N THR A 286 -5.80 -13.88 5.59
CA THR A 286 -6.97 -14.18 6.41
C THR A 286 -7.91 -13.00 6.49
N ILE A 287 -9.20 -13.26 6.39
CA ILE A 287 -10.30 -12.30 6.56
C ILE A 287 -11.11 -12.69 7.78
N GLY A 288 -11.37 -11.72 8.65
CA GLY A 288 -12.01 -11.95 9.95
C GLY A 288 -11.02 -12.53 10.97
N ASN A 289 -11.02 -11.97 12.13
CA ASN A 289 -10.38 -12.48 13.33
C ASN A 289 -10.87 -11.57 14.47
N GLY A 290 -11.77 -12.10 15.28
CA GLY A 290 -12.45 -11.32 16.30
C GLY A 290 -13.46 -10.29 15.76
N PHE A 291 -13.83 -10.36 14.47
CA PHE A 291 -14.76 -9.42 13.84
C PHE A 291 -16.20 -9.92 13.92
N ASP A 292 -17.04 -9.18 14.66
CA ASP A 292 -18.47 -9.43 14.80
C ASP A 292 -19.22 -8.61 13.74
N GLY A 293 -19.48 -9.25 12.60
CA GLY A 293 -20.06 -8.63 11.44
C GLY A 293 -19.93 -9.46 10.17
N LYS A 294 -20.21 -8.83 9.03
CA LYS A 294 -20.34 -9.50 7.74
C LYS A 294 -19.56 -8.80 6.65
N ILE A 295 -19.08 -9.59 5.69
CA ILE A 295 -18.42 -9.11 4.47
C ILE A 295 -19.10 -9.72 3.24
N ALA A 296 -19.24 -8.93 2.19
CA ALA A 296 -19.79 -9.37 0.90
C ALA A 296 -19.03 -8.72 -0.28
N ASP A 297 -19.19 -9.29 -1.47
CA ASP A 297 -18.70 -8.74 -2.75
C ASP A 297 -17.22 -8.27 -2.70
N LEU A 298 -16.34 -9.13 -2.17
CA LEU A 298 -14.90 -8.81 -2.11
C LEU A 298 -14.25 -8.93 -3.48
N LYS A 299 -13.71 -7.81 -3.96
CA LYS A 299 -12.98 -7.70 -5.22
C LYS A 299 -11.59 -7.13 -5.01
N VAL A 300 -10.61 -7.74 -5.63
CA VAL A 300 -9.21 -7.29 -5.61
C VAL A 300 -8.76 -7.01 -7.04
N TYR A 301 -8.22 -5.82 -7.27
CA TYR A 301 -7.64 -5.41 -8.55
C TYR A 301 -6.16 -5.08 -8.36
N ASP A 302 -5.33 -5.47 -9.32
CA ASP A 302 -3.89 -5.16 -9.39
C ASP A 302 -3.60 -3.76 -9.95
N LYS A 303 -4.57 -2.87 -9.92
CA LYS A 303 -4.47 -1.48 -10.36
C LYS A 303 -5.23 -0.52 -9.45
N ALA A 304 -4.78 0.73 -9.43
CA ALA A 304 -5.53 1.84 -8.82
C ALA A 304 -6.69 2.25 -9.75
N LEU A 305 -7.91 1.89 -9.39
CA LEU A 305 -9.09 2.28 -10.13
C LEU A 305 -9.36 3.79 -10.03
N SER A 306 -9.90 4.37 -11.10
CA SER A 306 -10.29 5.78 -11.10
C SER A 306 -11.47 6.04 -10.15
N PRO A 307 -11.62 7.27 -9.60
CA PRO A 307 -12.77 7.61 -8.77
C PRO A 307 -14.13 7.36 -9.46
N LYS A 308 -14.19 7.59 -10.77
CA LYS A 308 -15.38 7.30 -11.57
C LYS A 308 -15.71 5.81 -11.59
N THR A 309 -14.70 4.97 -11.79
CA THR A 309 -14.83 3.51 -11.81
C THR A 309 -15.25 2.98 -10.44
N ILE A 310 -14.64 3.49 -9.35
CA ILE A 310 -15.00 3.14 -7.97
C ILE A 310 -16.46 3.46 -7.69
N LYS A 311 -16.94 4.62 -8.11
CA LYS A 311 -18.34 5.01 -7.95
C LYS A 311 -19.28 4.06 -8.68
N LEU A 312 -18.98 3.72 -9.93
CA LEU A 312 -19.80 2.77 -10.72
C LEU A 312 -19.82 1.38 -10.07
N ALA A 313 -18.67 0.89 -9.59
CA ALA A 313 -18.58 -0.40 -8.91
C ALA A 313 -19.40 -0.42 -7.61
N ALA A 314 -19.35 0.65 -6.80
CA ALA A 314 -20.14 0.77 -5.58
C ALA A 314 -21.65 0.83 -5.84
N GLU A 315 -22.07 1.25 -7.04
CA GLU A 315 -23.46 1.23 -7.51
C GLU A 315 -23.86 -0.12 -8.14
N GLY A 316 -23.00 -1.14 -8.09
CA GLY A 316 -23.23 -2.46 -8.69
C GLY A 316 -23.20 -2.47 -10.23
N LYS A 317 -22.61 -1.44 -10.85
CA LYS A 317 -22.49 -1.35 -12.30
C LYS A 317 -21.21 -2.02 -12.79
N ALA A 318 -21.26 -2.60 -13.99
CA ALA A 318 -20.09 -3.26 -14.57
C ALA A 318 -18.92 -2.28 -14.71
N VAL A 319 -17.74 -2.74 -14.29
CA VAL A 319 -16.45 -2.07 -14.44
C VAL A 319 -15.80 -2.66 -15.68
N THR A 320 -15.72 -1.90 -16.75
CA THR A 320 -15.03 -2.27 -18.00
C THR A 320 -13.60 -1.74 -18.00
#